data_fe416d61e244c13298cf7786b757ffea
#
_entry.id   fe416d61e244c13298cf7786b757ffea
#
_cell.length_a   1.000
_cell.length_b   1.000
_cell.length_c   1.000
_cell.angle_alpha   90.00
_cell.angle_beta   90.00
_cell.angle_gamma   90.00
#
_symmetry.space_group_name_H-M   'P 1'
#
loop_
_entity.id
_entity.type
_entity.pdbx_description
1 polymer ?
#
loop_
_entity_poly.entity_id
_entity_poly.type
_entity_poly.pdbx_seq_one_letter_code
_entity_poly.pdbx_strand_id
1 'polypeptide(L)'
;MTDEELLFDLYYNKHNYDNANILYNKAKLAHPQIKRQFVKDWLNKQQAKQQTKAKVGKKKFLPIYSELPYSFQIDLTFFPRYEKQNKGNTVLFTAININTRFVYAYYAKNKDMKTIINFIKDMEKKTIINSFSCDSGTEFNNSEFIEFCDKENITIYFITNDSHKLGIINRFHRTLKNKLTQHFIATDNYNWIDVIDKIIYNYNHTVNRGIGIEPVKVTDAIEHEIIIANRAKTDKLQKKIEHFKIGDRVRIINKREIFGDKNLPKYS
;
A
#
# COMPACT_ATOMS: atom_id res chain seq x y z
N MET A 1 -28.79 -16.06 10.35
CA MET A 1 -27.86 -15.75 9.24
C MET A 1 -27.01 -16.97 9.00
N THR A 2 -27.02 -17.52 7.79
CA THR A 2 -26.19 -18.68 7.42
C THR A 2 -24.73 -18.27 7.29
N ASP A 3 -23.80 -19.24 7.24
CA ASP A 3 -22.37 -18.97 7.01
C ASP A 3 -22.13 -18.27 5.65
N GLU A 4 -22.91 -18.61 4.63
CA GLU A 4 -22.82 -17.97 3.32
C GLU A 4 -23.29 -16.51 3.34
N GLU A 5 -24.41 -16.22 4.00
CA GLU A 5 -24.93 -14.86 4.19
C GLU A 5 -23.96 -14.00 4.98
N LEU A 6 -23.35 -14.55 6.03
CA LEU A 6 -22.31 -13.86 6.81
C LEU A 6 -21.09 -13.53 5.95
N LEU A 7 -20.59 -14.50 5.16
CA LEU A 7 -19.46 -14.27 4.29
C LEU A 7 -19.77 -13.26 3.20
N PHE A 8 -20.99 -13.30 2.64
CA PHE A 8 -21.45 -12.32 1.66
C PHE A 8 -21.49 -10.91 2.25
N ASP A 9 -22.08 -10.75 3.44
CA ASP A 9 -22.13 -9.46 4.13
C ASP A 9 -20.75 -8.91 4.43
N LEU A 10 -19.87 -9.72 5.02
CA LEU A 10 -18.49 -9.32 5.32
C LEU A 10 -17.71 -8.98 4.07
N TYR A 11 -17.88 -9.69 2.98
CA TYR A 11 -17.07 -9.56 1.78
C TYR A 11 -17.57 -8.43 0.88
N TYR A 12 -18.87 -8.38 0.58
CA TYR A 12 -19.47 -7.43 -0.36
C TYR A 12 -20.08 -6.20 0.32
N ASN A 13 -21.01 -6.39 1.28
CA ASN A 13 -21.74 -5.27 1.87
C ASN A 13 -20.83 -4.37 2.73
N LYS A 14 -19.86 -4.96 3.43
CA LYS A 14 -18.85 -4.21 4.21
C LYS A 14 -17.63 -3.82 3.38
N HIS A 15 -17.62 -4.13 2.08
CA HIS A 15 -16.55 -3.80 1.13
C HIS A 15 -15.14 -4.22 1.57
N ASN A 16 -15.01 -5.29 2.33
CA ASN A 16 -13.71 -5.75 2.83
C ASN A 16 -12.84 -6.33 1.72
N TYR A 17 -13.41 -7.14 0.82
CA TYR A 17 -12.70 -7.87 -0.25
C TYR A 17 -11.40 -8.54 0.23
N ASP A 18 -11.46 -9.11 1.41
CA ASP A 18 -10.30 -9.68 2.11
C ASP A 18 -9.85 -11.03 1.52
N ASN A 19 -8.61 -11.42 1.84
CA ASN A 19 -8.16 -12.78 1.56
C ASN A 19 -8.82 -13.79 2.52
N ALA A 20 -8.74 -15.09 2.17
CA ALA A 20 -9.41 -16.15 2.92
C ALA A 20 -9.05 -16.22 4.41
N ASN A 21 -7.84 -15.84 4.81
CA ASN A 21 -7.43 -15.89 6.21
C ASN A 21 -8.07 -14.76 7.02
N ILE A 22 -8.06 -13.55 6.47
CA ILE A 22 -8.67 -12.38 7.13
C ILE A 22 -10.17 -12.55 7.21
N LEU A 23 -10.80 -12.95 6.10
CA LEU A 23 -12.24 -13.20 6.05
C LEU A 23 -12.65 -14.29 7.05
N TYR A 24 -11.88 -15.39 7.14
CA TYR A 24 -12.11 -16.45 8.13
C TYR A 24 -12.03 -15.92 9.57
N ASN A 25 -10.99 -15.13 9.88
CA ASN A 25 -10.85 -14.59 11.24
C ASN A 25 -12.02 -13.68 11.62
N LYS A 26 -12.50 -12.85 10.70
CA LYS A 26 -13.66 -11.99 10.90
C LYS A 26 -14.96 -12.82 11.04
N ALA A 27 -15.16 -13.80 10.17
CA ALA A 27 -16.35 -14.66 10.23
C ALA A 27 -16.41 -15.50 11.50
N LYS A 28 -15.26 -15.97 12.00
CA LYS A 28 -15.16 -16.78 13.22
C LYS A 28 -15.58 -16.01 14.48
N LEU A 29 -15.48 -14.69 14.50
CA LEU A 29 -15.96 -13.87 15.63
C LEU A 29 -17.49 -13.92 15.76
N ALA A 30 -18.20 -13.97 14.64
CA ALA A 30 -19.68 -14.06 14.62
C ALA A 30 -20.16 -15.52 14.63
N HIS A 31 -19.48 -16.41 13.90
CA HIS A 31 -19.78 -17.84 13.79
C HIS A 31 -18.57 -18.68 14.20
N PRO A 32 -18.35 -19.00 15.50
CA PRO A 32 -17.16 -19.73 16.00
C PRO A 32 -16.95 -21.11 15.37
N GLN A 33 -18.01 -21.77 14.88
CA GLN A 33 -17.96 -23.10 14.26
C GLN A 33 -17.59 -23.09 12.77
N ILE A 34 -17.48 -21.91 12.14
CA ILE A 34 -17.17 -21.82 10.71
C ILE A 34 -15.82 -22.46 10.40
N LYS A 35 -15.77 -23.31 9.37
CA LYS A 35 -14.53 -24.01 8.96
C LYS A 35 -13.72 -23.16 7.99
N ARG A 36 -12.40 -23.10 8.22
CA ARG A 36 -11.47 -22.36 7.32
C ARG A 36 -11.55 -22.83 5.87
N GLN A 37 -11.74 -24.12 5.64
CA GLN A 37 -11.87 -24.68 4.29
C GLN A 37 -13.13 -24.17 3.61
N PHE A 38 -14.25 -24.11 4.32
CA PHE A 38 -15.51 -23.57 3.81
C PHE A 38 -15.35 -22.13 3.31
N VAL A 39 -14.69 -21.27 4.11
CA VAL A 39 -14.41 -19.87 3.70
C VAL A 39 -13.53 -19.80 2.44
N LYS A 40 -12.53 -20.67 2.32
CA LYS A 40 -11.69 -20.75 1.11
C LYS A 40 -12.50 -21.16 -0.12
N ASP A 41 -13.33 -22.18 0.03
CA ASP A 41 -14.11 -22.73 -1.08
C ASP A 41 -15.18 -21.73 -1.52
N TRP A 42 -15.86 -21.08 -0.58
CA TRP A 42 -16.79 -20.01 -0.87
C TRP A 42 -16.10 -18.85 -1.60
N LEU A 43 -14.95 -18.38 -1.09
CA LEU A 43 -14.21 -17.28 -1.69
C LEU A 43 -13.69 -17.61 -3.10
N ASN A 44 -13.27 -18.87 -3.35
CA ASN A 44 -12.81 -19.30 -4.68
C ASN A 44 -13.94 -19.34 -5.72
N LYS A 45 -15.19 -19.43 -5.32
CA LYS A 45 -16.37 -19.37 -6.20
C LYS A 45 -16.73 -17.92 -6.57
N GLN A 46 -16.21 -16.90 -5.86
CA GLN A 46 -16.56 -15.50 -6.11
C GLN A 46 -15.89 -15.02 -7.41
N GLN A 47 -16.70 -14.58 -8.36
CA GLN A 47 -16.22 -14.10 -9.68
C GLN A 47 -15.22 -12.95 -9.54
N ALA A 48 -15.54 -11.97 -8.69
CA ALA A 48 -14.65 -10.83 -8.42
C ALA A 48 -13.26 -11.28 -7.93
N LYS A 49 -13.19 -12.34 -7.12
CA LYS A 49 -11.93 -12.91 -6.64
C LYS A 49 -11.17 -13.67 -7.72
N GLN A 50 -11.87 -14.43 -8.55
CA GLN A 50 -11.25 -15.23 -9.62
C GLN A 50 -10.57 -14.31 -10.66
N GLN A 51 -11.24 -13.24 -11.06
CA GLN A 51 -10.73 -12.29 -12.06
C GLN A 51 -9.54 -11.45 -11.57
N THR A 52 -9.38 -11.30 -10.25
CA THR A 52 -8.30 -10.48 -9.65
C THR A 52 -7.13 -11.29 -9.11
N LYS A 53 -7.11 -12.62 -9.31
CA LYS A 53 -6.07 -13.52 -8.78
C LYS A 53 -4.71 -13.29 -9.48
N ALA A 54 -3.73 -12.80 -8.74
CA ALA A 54 -2.36 -12.58 -9.24
C ALA A 54 -1.42 -13.78 -8.99
N LYS A 55 -0.49 -14.05 -9.92
CA LYS A 55 0.62 -15.00 -9.70
C LYS A 55 1.70 -14.36 -8.83
N VAL A 56 2.08 -15.01 -7.74
CA VAL A 56 3.09 -14.50 -6.79
C VAL A 56 4.43 -15.19 -7.02
N GLY A 57 5.49 -14.42 -7.31
CA GLY A 57 6.87 -14.89 -7.35
C GLY A 57 7.55 -14.86 -5.97
N LYS A 58 8.51 -15.77 -5.73
CA LYS A 58 9.24 -15.89 -4.45
C LYS A 58 10.52 -15.05 -4.45
N LYS A 59 10.43 -13.70 -4.45
CA LYS A 59 11.60 -12.85 -4.21
C LYS A 59 11.68 -12.46 -2.73
N LYS A 60 12.86 -12.59 -2.12
CA LYS A 60 13.14 -12.09 -0.77
C LYS A 60 13.74 -10.69 -0.88
N PHE A 61 13.17 -9.73 -0.16
CA PHE A 61 13.65 -8.35 -0.09
C PHE A 61 13.98 -7.99 1.35
N LEU A 62 14.89 -7.05 1.54
CA LEU A 62 15.12 -6.42 2.85
C LEU A 62 13.84 -5.74 3.35
N PRO A 63 13.62 -5.69 4.66
CA PRO A 63 12.53 -4.90 5.22
C PRO A 63 12.66 -3.44 4.81
N ILE A 64 11.52 -2.80 4.50
CA ILE A 64 11.44 -1.35 4.33
C ILE A 64 10.90 -0.80 5.64
N TYR A 65 11.69 0.04 6.30
CA TYR A 65 11.33 0.74 7.53
C TYR A 65 12.03 2.10 7.56
N SER A 66 11.61 2.99 8.44
CA SER A 66 12.27 4.26 8.73
C SER A 66 12.83 4.24 10.14
N GLU A 67 14.03 4.74 10.33
CA GLU A 67 14.61 4.98 11.65
C GLU A 67 13.88 6.13 12.37
N LEU A 68 13.32 7.05 11.59
CA LEU A 68 12.56 8.19 12.09
C LEU A 68 11.08 7.82 12.15
N PRO A 69 10.41 7.92 13.32
CA PRO A 69 8.96 7.73 13.42
C PRO A 69 8.21 8.79 12.60
N TYR A 70 6.91 8.60 12.39
CA TYR A 70 6.07 9.52 11.61
C TYR A 70 6.61 9.84 10.21
N SER A 71 7.28 8.87 9.60
CA SER A 71 7.76 8.92 8.22
C SER A 71 6.75 8.26 7.28
N PHE A 72 6.44 8.92 6.18
CA PHE A 72 5.42 8.47 5.24
C PHE A 72 5.98 8.26 3.85
N GLN A 73 5.42 7.28 3.13
CA GLN A 73 5.49 7.25 1.67
C GLN A 73 4.23 7.89 1.13
N ILE A 74 4.39 8.79 0.14
CA ILE A 74 3.29 9.49 -0.51
C ILE A 74 3.30 9.20 -2.01
N ASP A 75 2.11 9.10 -2.60
CA ASP A 75 1.95 8.89 -4.04
C ASP A 75 0.52 9.22 -4.48
N LEU A 76 0.35 9.40 -5.79
CA LEU A 76 -0.93 9.68 -6.44
C LEU A 76 -1.41 8.47 -7.23
N THR A 77 -2.70 8.21 -7.15
CA THR A 77 -3.37 7.26 -8.05
C THR A 77 -4.40 8.00 -8.89
N PHE A 78 -4.38 7.74 -10.20
CA PHE A 78 -5.25 8.41 -11.16
C PHE A 78 -6.36 7.49 -11.64
N PHE A 79 -7.60 8.04 -11.71
CA PHE A 79 -8.81 7.37 -12.16
C PHE A 79 -9.57 8.16 -13.25
N PRO A 80 -8.91 8.67 -14.32
CA PRO A 80 -9.54 9.56 -15.31
C PRO A 80 -10.69 8.87 -16.05
N ARG A 81 -10.62 7.56 -16.25
CA ARG A 81 -11.67 6.77 -16.91
C ARG A 81 -13.03 6.84 -16.19
N TYR A 82 -13.00 7.10 -14.88
CA TYR A 82 -14.20 7.05 -14.03
C TYR A 82 -14.64 8.44 -13.55
N GLU A 83 -14.16 9.50 -14.20
CA GLU A 83 -14.43 10.90 -13.83
C GLU A 83 -15.93 11.21 -13.71
N LYS A 84 -16.71 10.84 -14.72
CA LYS A 84 -18.16 11.12 -14.77
C LYS A 84 -18.92 10.48 -13.61
N GLN A 85 -18.58 9.25 -13.25
CA GLN A 85 -19.22 8.51 -12.16
C GLN A 85 -18.79 9.03 -10.77
N ASN A 86 -17.71 9.81 -10.69
CA ASN A 86 -17.07 10.24 -9.45
C ASN A 86 -17.09 11.76 -9.25
N LYS A 87 -18.12 12.43 -9.75
CA LYS A 87 -18.35 13.90 -9.56
C LYS A 87 -17.17 14.75 -10.02
N GLY A 88 -16.45 14.31 -11.05
CA GLY A 88 -15.25 14.95 -11.56
C GLY A 88 -13.96 14.62 -10.79
N ASN A 89 -14.00 13.76 -9.75
CA ASN A 89 -12.79 13.36 -9.02
C ASN A 89 -12.03 12.31 -9.81
N THR A 90 -10.76 12.59 -10.07
CA THR A 90 -9.88 11.72 -10.87
C THR A 90 -8.60 11.34 -10.16
N VAL A 91 -8.30 11.97 -9.02
CA VAL A 91 -7.04 11.83 -8.29
C VAL A 91 -7.31 11.37 -6.88
N LEU A 92 -6.53 10.40 -6.42
CA LEU A 92 -6.47 9.97 -5.04
C LEU A 92 -5.05 10.18 -4.51
N PHE A 93 -4.90 11.06 -3.54
CA PHE A 93 -3.69 11.23 -2.75
C PHE A 93 -3.66 10.17 -1.66
N THR A 94 -2.52 9.57 -1.46
CA THR A 94 -2.32 8.60 -0.39
C THR A 94 -1.01 8.86 0.32
N ALA A 95 -1.04 8.77 1.64
CA ALA A 95 0.14 8.75 2.48
C ALA A 95 0.06 7.53 3.40
N ILE A 96 1.09 6.70 3.40
CA ILE A 96 1.19 5.52 4.26
C ILE A 96 2.39 5.66 5.18
N ASN A 97 2.18 5.55 6.49
CA ASN A 97 3.28 5.54 7.44
C ASN A 97 4.16 4.31 7.19
N ILE A 98 5.48 4.54 7.13
CA ILE A 98 6.46 3.51 6.78
C ILE A 98 6.53 2.40 7.82
N ASN A 99 6.40 2.72 9.10
CA ASN A 99 6.50 1.75 10.20
C ASN A 99 5.15 1.17 10.59
N THR A 100 4.17 2.03 10.86
CA THR A 100 2.84 1.62 11.36
C THR A 100 1.92 1.08 10.29
N ARG A 101 2.20 1.37 8.98
CA ARG A 101 1.32 1.05 7.84
C ARG A 101 -0.02 1.77 7.85
N PHE A 102 -0.23 2.73 8.74
CA PHE A 102 -1.45 3.52 8.75
C PHE A 102 -1.55 4.39 7.49
N VAL A 103 -2.74 4.42 6.89
CA VAL A 103 -2.99 5.11 5.62
C VAL A 103 -3.90 6.30 5.83
N TYR A 104 -3.49 7.44 5.29
CA TYR A 104 -4.33 8.60 5.02
C TYR A 104 -4.61 8.67 3.52
N ALA A 105 -5.84 9.03 3.16
CA ALA A 105 -6.24 9.18 1.77
C ALA A 105 -7.14 10.40 1.60
N TYR A 106 -7.00 11.07 0.48
CA TYR A 106 -7.79 12.22 0.10
C TYR A 106 -8.01 12.20 -1.42
N TYR A 107 -9.24 12.43 -1.86
CA TYR A 107 -9.55 12.47 -3.29
C TYR A 107 -9.86 13.87 -3.76
N ALA A 108 -9.53 14.17 -5.02
CA ALA A 108 -9.70 15.47 -5.63
C ALA A 108 -9.95 15.38 -7.13
N LYS A 109 -10.40 16.50 -7.70
CA LYS A 109 -10.62 16.62 -9.15
C LYS A 109 -9.30 16.72 -9.92
N ASN A 110 -8.31 17.39 -9.32
CA ASN A 110 -7.01 17.64 -9.93
C ASN A 110 -5.87 17.41 -8.93
N LYS A 111 -4.64 17.49 -9.42
CA LYS A 111 -3.40 17.34 -8.66
C LYS A 111 -2.63 18.65 -8.48
N ASP A 112 -3.34 19.79 -8.48
CA ASP A 112 -2.66 21.06 -8.27
C ASP A 112 -2.01 21.13 -6.87
N MET A 113 -0.97 21.95 -6.74
CA MET A 113 -0.18 22.01 -5.52
C MET A 113 -1.00 22.47 -4.32
N LYS A 114 -1.93 23.39 -4.51
CA LYS A 114 -2.85 23.82 -3.46
C LYS A 114 -3.66 22.66 -2.89
N THR A 115 -4.09 21.73 -3.74
CA THR A 115 -4.83 20.54 -3.33
C THR A 115 -3.93 19.57 -2.54
N ILE A 116 -2.69 19.38 -2.99
CA ILE A 116 -1.70 18.54 -2.28
C ILE A 116 -1.39 19.13 -0.90
N ILE A 117 -1.11 20.42 -0.82
CA ILE A 117 -0.82 21.13 0.44
C ILE A 117 -2.02 21.04 1.39
N ASN A 118 -3.25 21.21 0.92
CA ASN A 118 -4.43 21.08 1.76
C ASN A 118 -4.58 19.66 2.33
N PHE A 119 -4.27 18.64 1.55
CA PHE A 119 -4.25 17.24 2.04
C PHE A 119 -3.22 17.06 3.16
N ILE A 120 -2.00 17.59 3.00
CA ILE A 120 -0.95 17.49 4.01
C ILE A 120 -1.36 18.25 5.28
N LYS A 121 -1.87 19.47 5.16
CA LYS A 121 -2.39 20.25 6.30
C LYS A 121 -3.54 19.53 7.04
N ASP A 122 -4.37 18.78 6.32
CA ASP A 122 -5.40 17.96 6.96
C ASP A 122 -4.83 16.73 7.67
N MET A 123 -3.72 16.17 7.16
CA MET A 123 -2.97 15.14 7.87
C MET A 123 -2.31 15.67 9.15
N GLU A 124 -1.70 16.86 9.13
CA GLU A 124 -1.03 17.48 10.28
C GLU A 124 -1.96 17.71 11.48
N LYS A 125 -3.26 17.90 11.21
CA LYS A 125 -4.28 17.94 12.28
C LYS A 125 -4.47 16.60 13.00
N LYS A 126 -4.05 15.49 12.38
CA LYS A 126 -4.32 14.12 12.84
C LYS A 126 -3.06 13.39 13.29
N THR A 127 -1.89 13.79 12.80
CA THR A 127 -0.61 13.14 13.09
C THR A 127 0.56 14.09 12.88
N ILE A 128 1.68 13.79 13.53
CA ILE A 128 2.97 14.42 13.23
C ILE A 128 3.46 13.91 11.88
N ILE A 129 4.18 14.74 11.14
CA ILE A 129 4.83 14.38 9.88
C ILE A 129 6.29 14.79 9.94
N ASN A 130 7.20 13.83 10.07
CA ASN A 130 8.63 14.08 10.10
C ASN A 130 9.27 14.02 8.72
N SER A 131 8.81 13.11 7.87
CA SER A 131 9.36 12.98 6.52
C SER A 131 8.42 12.37 5.51
N PHE A 132 8.64 12.73 4.25
CA PHE A 132 8.04 12.09 3.10
C PHE A 132 9.10 11.36 2.25
N SER A 133 8.73 10.20 1.74
CA SER A 133 9.45 9.52 0.66
C SER A 133 8.49 9.37 -0.53
N CYS A 134 8.90 9.86 -1.70
CA CYS A 134 8.11 9.81 -2.93
C CYS A 134 9.01 9.51 -4.12
N ASP A 135 8.42 9.25 -5.27
CA ASP A 135 9.18 9.23 -6.50
C ASP A 135 9.59 10.65 -6.93
N SER A 136 10.42 10.76 -7.97
CA SER A 136 10.87 12.05 -8.50
C SER A 136 9.88 12.65 -9.52
N GLY A 137 8.61 12.28 -9.45
CA GLY A 137 7.55 12.85 -10.28
C GLY A 137 7.41 14.35 -10.07
N THR A 138 7.02 15.06 -11.12
CA THR A 138 6.85 16.52 -11.11
C THR A 138 5.78 17.00 -10.11
N GLU A 139 4.94 16.08 -9.64
CA GLU A 139 3.92 16.32 -8.63
C GLU A 139 4.51 16.73 -7.27
N PHE A 140 5.67 16.15 -6.92
CA PHE A 140 6.33 16.39 -5.64
C PHE A 140 7.71 17.04 -5.82
N ASN A 141 8.38 16.81 -6.96
CA ASN A 141 9.68 17.36 -7.25
C ASN A 141 9.57 18.73 -7.94
N ASN A 142 9.08 19.73 -7.21
CA ASN A 142 8.96 21.10 -7.66
C ASN A 142 9.22 22.07 -6.48
N SER A 143 9.56 23.33 -6.80
CA SER A 143 9.95 24.33 -5.80
C SER A 143 8.86 24.59 -4.76
N GLU A 144 7.60 24.72 -5.19
CA GLU A 144 6.48 25.06 -4.29
C GLU A 144 6.27 23.97 -3.23
N PHE A 145 6.38 22.69 -3.59
CA PHE A 145 6.26 21.57 -2.66
C PHE A 145 7.47 21.51 -1.70
N ILE A 146 8.68 21.72 -2.22
CA ILE A 146 9.90 21.70 -1.42
C ILE A 146 9.87 22.85 -0.40
N GLU A 147 9.57 24.08 -0.84
CA GLU A 147 9.45 25.25 0.05
C GLU A 147 8.37 25.07 1.12
N PHE A 148 7.24 24.46 0.77
CA PHE A 148 6.20 24.13 1.75
C PHE A 148 6.73 23.14 2.80
N CYS A 149 7.37 22.06 2.39
CA CYS A 149 7.89 21.06 3.32
C CYS A 149 9.01 21.63 4.21
N ASP A 150 9.90 22.45 3.65
CA ASP A 150 10.96 23.14 4.42
C ASP A 150 10.37 24.05 5.49
N LYS A 151 9.30 24.80 5.14
CA LYS A 151 8.58 25.68 6.08
C LYS A 151 7.92 24.91 7.22
N GLU A 152 7.36 23.76 6.94
CA GLU A 152 6.70 22.89 7.94
C GLU A 152 7.69 21.93 8.63
N ASN A 153 9.01 22.04 8.36
CA ASN A 153 10.08 21.16 8.89
C ASN A 153 9.89 19.69 8.51
N ILE A 154 9.35 19.40 7.33
CA ILE A 154 9.17 18.06 6.79
C ILE A 154 10.33 17.70 5.88
N THR A 155 11.09 16.65 6.20
CA THR A 155 12.20 16.18 5.34
C THR A 155 11.66 15.42 4.14
N ILE A 156 12.14 15.71 2.92
CA ILE A 156 11.74 14.99 1.70
C ILE A 156 12.87 14.09 1.21
N TYR A 157 12.50 12.83 0.87
CA TYR A 157 13.39 11.86 0.22
C TYR A 157 12.85 11.49 -1.16
N PHE A 158 13.49 11.99 -2.22
CA PHE A 158 13.17 11.61 -3.60
C PHE A 158 13.85 10.29 -3.96
N ILE A 159 13.05 9.29 -4.35
CA ILE A 159 13.54 7.96 -4.72
C ILE A 159 13.64 7.86 -6.24
N THR A 160 14.85 7.97 -6.77
CA THR A 160 15.13 8.06 -8.23
C THR A 160 15.39 6.71 -8.89
N ASN A 161 16.15 5.82 -8.25
CA ASN A 161 16.72 4.63 -8.91
C ASN A 161 16.27 3.29 -8.31
N ASP A 162 15.46 3.29 -7.26
CA ASP A 162 15.06 2.08 -6.56
C ASP A 162 13.59 2.09 -6.19
N SER A 163 12.73 1.71 -7.14
CA SER A 163 11.28 1.58 -6.91
C SER A 163 10.92 0.61 -5.77
N HIS A 164 11.88 -0.25 -5.33
CA HIS A 164 11.67 -1.13 -4.19
C HIS A 164 11.59 -0.34 -2.87
N LYS A 165 12.25 0.80 -2.77
CA LYS A 165 12.19 1.66 -1.57
C LYS A 165 10.79 2.22 -1.33
N LEU A 166 9.98 2.43 -2.39
CA LEU A 166 8.56 2.79 -2.31
C LEU A 166 7.63 1.56 -2.24
N GLY A 167 8.18 0.41 -1.90
CA GLY A 167 7.45 -0.87 -1.94
C GLY A 167 6.25 -0.95 -0.98
N ILE A 168 6.18 -0.10 0.06
CA ILE A 168 5.06 -0.08 1.00
C ILE A 168 3.85 0.56 0.33
N ILE A 169 3.98 1.77 -0.20
CA ILE A 169 2.88 2.47 -0.87
C ILE A 169 2.47 1.74 -2.16
N ASN A 170 3.43 1.25 -2.95
CA ASN A 170 3.15 0.47 -4.14
C ASN A 170 2.34 -0.81 -3.84
N ARG A 171 2.64 -1.48 -2.72
CA ARG A 171 1.88 -2.64 -2.25
C ARG A 171 0.48 -2.23 -1.79
N PHE A 172 0.36 -1.12 -1.08
CA PHE A 172 -0.92 -0.57 -0.68
C PHE A 172 -1.78 -0.23 -1.91
N HIS A 173 -1.26 0.52 -2.89
CA HIS A 173 -1.97 0.84 -4.13
C HIS A 173 -2.44 -0.39 -4.89
N ARG A 174 -1.62 -1.45 -4.96
CA ARG A 174 -2.05 -2.71 -5.56
C ARG A 174 -3.22 -3.33 -4.78
N THR A 175 -3.19 -3.30 -3.46
CA THR A 175 -4.27 -3.80 -2.61
C THR A 175 -5.54 -2.97 -2.82
N LEU A 176 -5.42 -1.64 -2.82
CA LEU A 176 -6.52 -0.71 -3.05
C LEU A 176 -7.16 -0.92 -4.41
N LYS A 177 -6.36 -0.89 -5.48
CA LYS A 177 -6.84 -1.10 -6.86
C LYS A 177 -7.54 -2.46 -7.01
N ASN A 178 -7.01 -3.50 -6.37
CA ASN A 178 -7.64 -4.83 -6.38
C ASN A 178 -9.00 -4.83 -5.66
N LYS A 179 -9.13 -4.15 -4.51
CA LYS A 179 -10.40 -4.01 -3.78
C LYS A 179 -11.42 -3.19 -4.59
N LEU A 180 -11.01 -2.08 -5.20
CA LEU A 180 -11.86 -1.28 -6.08
C LEU A 180 -12.32 -2.06 -7.30
N THR A 181 -11.40 -2.80 -7.97
CA THR A 181 -11.77 -3.63 -9.11
C THR A 181 -12.78 -4.72 -8.71
N GLN A 182 -12.61 -5.35 -7.54
CA GLN A 182 -13.57 -6.33 -7.02
C GLN A 182 -14.94 -5.68 -6.75
N HIS A 183 -14.94 -4.45 -6.19
CA HIS A 183 -16.17 -3.69 -6.00
C HIS A 183 -16.86 -3.39 -7.33
N PHE A 184 -16.14 -2.89 -8.33
CA PHE A 184 -16.68 -2.57 -9.65
C PHE A 184 -17.29 -3.81 -10.33
N ILE A 185 -16.61 -4.97 -10.24
CA ILE A 185 -17.12 -6.22 -10.82
C ILE A 185 -18.38 -6.70 -10.06
N ALA A 186 -18.39 -6.56 -8.72
CA ALA A 186 -19.47 -7.07 -7.90
C ALA A 186 -20.74 -6.24 -8.01
N THR A 187 -20.64 -4.94 -8.28
CA THR A 187 -21.78 -4.00 -8.24
C THR A 187 -22.12 -3.41 -9.61
N ASP A 188 -21.30 -3.66 -10.63
CA ASP A 188 -21.33 -2.97 -11.93
C ASP A 188 -21.39 -1.43 -11.78
N ASN A 189 -20.79 -0.93 -10.71
CA ASN A 189 -20.78 0.49 -10.38
C ASN A 189 -19.32 0.96 -10.22
N TYR A 190 -18.95 1.99 -11.00
CA TYR A 190 -17.61 2.56 -11.04
C TYR A 190 -17.45 3.80 -10.16
N ASN A 191 -18.39 4.04 -9.26
CA ASN A 191 -18.31 5.13 -8.28
C ASN A 191 -17.40 4.69 -7.12
N TRP A 192 -16.13 5.07 -7.19
CA TRP A 192 -15.13 4.70 -6.18
C TRP A 192 -15.09 5.66 -4.99
N ILE A 193 -15.55 6.93 -5.14
CA ILE A 193 -15.53 7.89 -4.01
C ILE A 193 -16.49 7.49 -2.89
N ASP A 194 -17.60 6.82 -3.18
CA ASP A 194 -18.57 6.41 -2.17
C ASP A 194 -18.08 5.24 -1.29
N VAL A 195 -17.06 4.52 -1.75
CA VAL A 195 -16.54 3.33 -1.05
C VAL A 195 -15.10 3.48 -0.55
N ILE A 196 -14.37 4.51 -1.03
CA ILE A 196 -12.95 4.66 -0.72
C ILE A 196 -12.70 4.76 0.79
N ASP A 197 -13.48 5.56 1.50
CA ASP A 197 -13.31 5.77 2.94
C ASP A 197 -13.52 4.46 3.72
N LYS A 198 -14.49 3.64 3.32
CA LYS A 198 -14.71 2.32 3.92
C LYS A 198 -13.55 1.36 3.65
N ILE A 199 -12.98 1.40 2.44
CA ILE A 199 -11.83 0.56 2.07
C ILE A 199 -10.60 0.97 2.90
N ILE A 200 -10.34 2.27 3.05
CA ILE A 200 -9.24 2.80 3.88
C ILE A 200 -9.45 2.46 5.35
N TYR A 201 -10.66 2.69 5.87
CA TYR A 201 -11.02 2.33 7.24
C TYR A 201 -10.76 0.84 7.50
N ASN A 202 -11.27 -0.04 6.64
CA ASN A 202 -11.07 -1.48 6.74
C ASN A 202 -9.58 -1.88 6.64
N TYR A 203 -8.80 -1.19 5.80
CA TYR A 203 -7.37 -1.42 5.73
C TYR A 203 -6.68 -1.10 7.07
N ASN A 204 -6.95 0.05 7.65
CA ASN A 204 -6.36 0.50 8.91
C ASN A 204 -6.79 -0.36 10.11
N HIS A 205 -7.97 -1.00 10.05
CA HIS A 205 -8.53 -1.88 11.09
C HIS A 205 -8.34 -3.38 10.79
N THR A 206 -7.48 -3.72 9.84
CA THR A 206 -7.16 -5.12 9.52
C THR A 206 -5.71 -5.40 9.88
N VAL A 207 -5.43 -6.54 10.54
CA VAL A 207 -4.07 -6.95 10.90
C VAL A 207 -3.17 -6.95 9.66
N ASN A 208 -2.16 -6.08 9.67
CA ASN A 208 -1.18 -5.97 8.60
C ASN A 208 -0.09 -7.03 8.80
N ARG A 209 0.11 -7.89 7.80
CA ARG A 209 1.10 -8.99 7.86
C ARG A 209 2.53 -8.54 8.10
N GLY A 210 2.87 -7.30 7.70
CA GLY A 210 4.23 -6.78 7.85
C GLY A 210 4.58 -6.41 9.27
N ILE A 211 3.60 -6.00 10.05
CA ILE A 211 3.78 -5.54 11.44
C ILE A 211 3.07 -6.42 12.48
N GLY A 212 2.21 -7.34 12.05
CA GLY A 212 1.53 -8.30 12.93
C GLY A 212 0.34 -7.75 13.73
N ILE A 213 0.01 -6.47 13.57
CA ILE A 213 -1.07 -5.77 14.29
C ILE A 213 -1.89 -4.90 13.31
N GLU A 214 -3.06 -4.46 13.71
CA GLU A 214 -3.85 -3.47 12.97
C GLU A 214 -3.16 -2.10 12.99
N PRO A 215 -2.98 -1.41 11.87
CA PRO A 215 -2.34 -0.10 11.82
C PRO A 215 -2.90 0.92 12.82
N VAL A 216 -4.21 0.93 13.03
CA VAL A 216 -4.89 1.85 13.96
C VAL A 216 -4.53 1.61 15.43
N LYS A 217 -4.05 0.41 15.77
CA LYS A 217 -3.67 0.04 17.15
C LYS A 217 -2.20 0.29 17.46
N VAL A 218 -1.41 0.75 16.48
CA VAL A 218 0.01 1.02 16.69
C VAL A 218 0.17 2.34 17.44
N THR A 219 0.62 2.25 18.68
CA THR A 219 1.04 3.40 19.52
C THR A 219 2.51 3.74 19.24
N ASP A 220 2.99 4.87 19.75
CA ASP A 220 4.40 5.29 19.62
C ASP A 220 5.37 4.25 20.18
N ALA A 221 5.02 3.63 21.31
CA ALA A 221 5.81 2.56 21.90
C ALA A 221 5.92 1.34 20.96
N ILE A 222 4.79 0.93 20.36
CA ILE A 222 4.75 -0.18 19.39
C ILE A 222 5.50 0.19 18.10
N GLU A 223 5.38 1.45 17.62
CA GLU A 223 6.16 1.91 16.45
C GLU A 223 7.66 1.79 16.73
N HIS A 224 8.12 2.20 17.91
CA HIS A 224 9.52 2.06 18.30
C HIS A 224 9.99 0.60 18.33
N GLU A 225 9.20 -0.32 18.87
CA GLU A 225 9.49 -1.76 18.82
C GLU A 225 9.58 -2.29 17.39
N ILE A 226 8.70 -1.84 16.50
CA ILE A 226 8.72 -2.19 15.07
C ILE A 226 10.01 -1.71 14.41
N ILE A 227 10.48 -0.51 14.71
CA ILE A 227 11.74 0.04 14.19
C ILE A 227 12.90 -0.83 14.64
N ILE A 228 13.04 -1.10 15.95
CA ILE A 228 14.11 -1.95 16.52
C ILE A 228 14.10 -3.34 15.88
N ALA A 229 12.93 -3.97 15.77
CA ALA A 229 12.80 -5.30 15.19
C ALA A 229 13.19 -5.34 13.69
N ASN A 230 12.87 -4.31 12.93
CA ASN A 230 13.24 -4.23 11.51
C ASN A 230 14.72 -3.92 11.32
N ARG A 231 15.32 -3.08 12.17
CA ARG A 231 16.77 -2.83 12.20
C ARG A 231 17.52 -4.14 12.44
N ALA A 232 17.18 -4.88 13.49
CA ALA A 232 17.80 -6.15 13.80
C ALA A 232 17.66 -7.20 12.66
N LYS A 233 16.52 -7.24 11.97
CA LYS A 233 16.33 -8.09 10.77
C LYS A 233 17.23 -7.65 9.61
N THR A 234 17.36 -6.36 9.38
CA THR A 234 18.22 -5.80 8.33
C THR A 234 19.67 -6.13 8.57
N ASP A 235 20.17 -5.90 9.78
CA ASP A 235 21.55 -6.23 10.20
C ASP A 235 21.86 -7.72 10.02
N LYS A 236 20.93 -8.59 10.43
CA LYS A 236 21.07 -10.04 10.25
C LYS A 236 21.10 -10.47 8.79
N LEU A 237 20.36 -9.79 7.92
CA LEU A 237 20.34 -10.08 6.49
C LEU A 237 21.56 -9.51 5.78
N GLN A 238 21.99 -8.29 6.14
CA GLN A 238 23.20 -7.67 5.59
C GLN A 238 24.47 -8.48 5.90
N LYS A 239 24.59 -9.05 7.11
CA LYS A 239 25.70 -9.97 7.46
C LYS A 239 25.77 -11.22 6.58
N LYS A 240 24.71 -11.56 5.84
CA LYS A 240 24.66 -12.69 4.91
C LYS A 240 24.93 -12.31 3.45
N ILE A 241 25.11 -11.02 3.16
CA ILE A 241 25.46 -10.55 1.82
C ILE A 241 26.95 -10.81 1.65
N GLU A 242 27.31 -11.62 0.66
CA GLU A 242 28.70 -11.81 0.27
C GLU A 242 29.24 -10.46 -0.24
N HIS A 243 30.31 -10.00 0.36
CA HIS A 243 31.02 -8.80 -0.08
C HIS A 243 32.00 -9.20 -1.18
N PHE A 244 31.84 -8.65 -2.37
CA PHE A 244 32.78 -8.84 -3.46
C PHE A 244 34.13 -8.17 -3.12
N LYS A 245 35.22 -8.86 -3.48
CA LYS A 245 36.59 -8.35 -3.36
C LYS A 245 37.04 -7.82 -4.72
N ILE A 246 38.02 -6.91 -4.71
CA ILE A 246 38.66 -6.45 -5.94
C ILE A 246 39.28 -7.66 -6.63
N GLY A 247 38.94 -7.88 -7.91
CA GLY A 247 39.37 -9.04 -8.69
C GLY A 247 38.30 -10.15 -8.83
N ASP A 248 37.19 -10.08 -8.09
CA ASP A 248 36.09 -11.04 -8.24
C ASP A 248 35.38 -10.86 -9.60
N ARG A 249 35.08 -11.99 -10.24
CA ARG A 249 34.25 -12.00 -11.45
C ARG A 249 32.79 -11.93 -11.07
N VAL A 250 32.10 -10.88 -11.51
CA VAL A 250 30.68 -10.65 -11.23
C VAL A 250 29.86 -10.61 -12.54
N ARG A 251 28.59 -10.95 -12.46
CA ARG A 251 27.62 -10.76 -13.52
C ARG A 251 26.75 -9.55 -13.21
N ILE A 252 26.69 -8.61 -14.14
CA ILE A 252 25.83 -7.43 -14.01
C ILE A 252 24.46 -7.76 -14.64
N ILE A 253 23.38 -7.40 -13.93
CA ILE A 253 22.02 -7.55 -14.46
C ILE A 253 21.84 -6.50 -15.55
N ASN A 254 21.54 -6.96 -16.77
CA ASN A 254 21.18 -6.05 -17.87
C ASN A 254 19.84 -5.38 -17.55
N LYS A 255 19.84 -4.05 -17.41
CA LYS A 255 18.59 -3.28 -17.31
C LYS A 255 17.86 -3.41 -18.64
N ARG A 256 16.72 -4.09 -18.63
CA ARG A 256 15.83 -4.14 -19.79
C ARG A 256 15.06 -2.84 -19.85
N GLU A 257 15.19 -2.13 -20.96
CA GLU A 257 14.28 -1.03 -21.29
C GLU A 257 12.86 -1.58 -21.51
N ILE A 258 11.83 -0.79 -21.18
CA ILE A 258 10.42 -1.21 -21.27
C ILE A 258 10.06 -1.65 -22.70
N PHE A 259 10.71 -1.05 -23.71
CA PHE A 259 10.56 -1.34 -25.14
C PHE A 259 11.80 -2.02 -25.78
N GLY A 260 12.76 -2.45 -24.96
CA GLY A 260 13.98 -3.08 -25.42
C GLY A 260 13.78 -4.53 -25.90
N ASP A 261 14.78 -5.05 -26.62
CA ASP A 261 14.76 -6.41 -27.15
C ASP A 261 14.63 -7.44 -26.02
N LYS A 262 13.57 -8.26 -26.11
CA LYS A 262 13.26 -9.32 -25.12
C LYS A 262 14.26 -10.48 -25.16
N ASN A 263 15.09 -10.55 -26.19
CA ASN A 263 16.07 -11.61 -26.42
C ASN A 263 17.45 -11.33 -25.80
N LEU A 264 17.67 -10.16 -25.22
CA LEU A 264 18.92 -9.87 -24.51
C LEU A 264 19.10 -10.79 -23.30
N PRO A 265 20.30 -11.32 -23.07
CA PRO A 265 20.58 -12.13 -21.90
C PRO A 265 20.32 -11.34 -20.62
N LYS A 266 19.85 -12.04 -19.58
CA LYS A 266 19.49 -11.42 -18.31
C LYS A 266 20.70 -10.82 -17.57
N TYR A 267 21.88 -11.32 -17.86
CA TYR A 267 23.15 -10.91 -17.26
C TYR A 267 24.21 -10.69 -18.36
N SER A 268 25.06 -9.72 -18.19
CA SER A 268 26.28 -9.51 -18.96
C SER A 268 27.44 -10.33 -18.41
#